data_b7c442653c295d48a2e108d89cc38e11
#
_entry.id   b7c442653c295d48a2e108d89cc38e11
#
_cell.length_a   1.000
_cell.length_b   1.000
_cell.length_c   1.000
_cell.angle_alpha   90.00
_cell.angle_beta   90.00
_cell.angle_gamma   90.00
#
_symmetry.space_group_name_H-M   'P 1'
#
loop_
_entity.id
_entity.type
_entity.pdbx_description
1 polymer ?
#
loop_
_entity_poly.entity_id
_entity_poly.type
_entity_poly.pdbx_seq_one_letter_code
_entity_poly.pdbx_strand_id
1 'polypeptide(L)'
;MNIISFVPTKIRRRLCGSVTRRRLITLGSLLAVAFLFLHEGPVFSSSDEKPQMNDRRILESDGVVVVPQIVDAVGASWKRSEEHKEANHPKDMLIFKTENKIKDEKALVAEVHNGRRSEVVSEGPPVTVVLVMCATRPLAIKNHLEQIIRLRPSVESFPIVVSQDGNVASVTDVIKEFINETTHVSFIHHSERTGEKSGAAKAAKNYFFIAQHYKWALDKVFFEMHYDTAIVTEDDLDIAEDFFSYFSATRYLLRSDPSIWCISAWNDNGGNNITDRSRSDRLYRTDFFPGLGWMLNVDLWKELSPKWPLTYWDDWLRRQDIRSNRACIRPEVSRTAHNLKVAGKGTSGGLYKKYLASIHLPESPIDFSLLDLSYLTKNNYDRILRKRLSEANEISVEMVENLLVPSAENSYIVVYRTPREYRRIARAVGLMIDIRSGMPRTAYYGVVTFLLGVSRIYAIPAALNENLDFISQPSSAFYNTDWDKMTRYLDFQETYCRPGKFTGACDPNNPELKEWFKKKRLTKRLQSWGEMIVN
;
A
#
# COMPACT_ATOMS: atom_id res chain seq x y z
N MET A 1 36.93 -59.70 18.33
CA MET A 1 37.68 -59.60 17.09
C MET A 1 37.67 -58.12 16.73
N ASN A 2 38.62 -57.27 17.23
CA ASN A 2 39.96 -57.00 16.67
C ASN A 2 39.83 -56.71 15.19
N ILE A 3 40.19 -55.51 14.70
CA ILE A 3 41.50 -54.85 14.55
C ILE A 3 41.24 -53.43 14.09
N ILE A 4 41.59 -52.35 14.81
CA ILE A 4 42.83 -51.57 14.86
C ILE A 4 43.23 -50.90 13.54
N SER A 5 43.18 -49.55 13.57
CA SER A 5 44.20 -48.52 13.31
C SER A 5 44.59 -48.19 11.86
N PHE A 6 44.68 -46.93 11.50
CA PHE A 6 45.91 -46.14 11.46
C PHE A 6 45.65 -44.66 11.12
N VAL A 7 46.14 -43.78 11.98
CA VAL A 7 46.44 -42.35 11.69
C VAL A 7 47.85 -42.29 11.10
N PRO A 8 48.19 -41.32 10.26
CA PRO A 8 49.37 -40.53 10.58
C PRO A 8 49.18 -39.00 10.47
N THR A 9 49.51 -38.37 11.55
CA THR A 9 50.07 -37.02 11.69
C THR A 9 51.34 -36.79 10.86
N LYS A 10 51.49 -35.61 10.27
CA LYS A 10 52.73 -34.83 10.13
C LYS A 10 52.40 -33.43 9.57
N ILE A 11 52.55 -32.40 10.33
CA ILE A 11 53.72 -31.61 10.74
C ILE A 11 53.94 -30.38 9.84
N ARG A 12 53.75 -29.28 10.52
CA ARG A 12 54.63 -28.15 10.87
C ARG A 12 54.96 -27.06 9.86
N ARG A 13 54.67 -25.87 10.38
CA ARG A 13 55.50 -24.63 10.40
C ARG A 13 55.89 -23.96 9.09
N ARG A 14 55.46 -22.74 9.02
CA ARG A 14 56.14 -21.46 8.70
C ARG A 14 55.13 -20.56 8.01
N LEU A 15 54.94 -19.33 8.30
CA LEU A 15 55.77 -18.22 8.70
C LEU A 15 54.88 -17.11 9.31
N CYS A 16 55.31 -16.64 10.43
CA CYS A 16 54.99 -15.34 10.98
C CYS A 16 55.69 -14.27 10.15
N GLY A 17 55.03 -13.19 9.79
CA GLY A 17 55.73 -12.02 9.27
C GLY A 17 54.90 -11.15 8.31
N SER A 18 54.70 -9.90 8.70
CA SER A 18 54.37 -8.74 7.86
C SER A 18 52.93 -8.53 7.40
N VAL A 19 52.04 -8.25 8.32
CA VAL A 19 50.77 -7.54 8.00
C VAL A 19 50.39 -6.46 9.07
N THR A 20 51.37 -5.85 9.72
CA THR A 20 51.08 -4.83 10.75
C THR A 20 51.61 -3.43 10.43
N ARG A 21 52.12 -3.16 9.23
CA ARG A 21 52.60 -1.80 8.88
C ARG A 21 51.86 -1.09 7.75
N ARG A 22 50.88 -1.72 7.07
CA ARG A 22 50.12 -1.05 6.00
C ARG A 22 48.70 -0.60 6.42
N ARG A 23 48.23 -0.91 7.63
CA ARG A 23 46.90 -0.47 8.13
C ARG A 23 46.93 0.79 9.02
N LEU A 24 48.12 1.27 9.43
CA LEU A 24 48.24 2.49 10.23
C LEU A 24 48.42 3.76 9.41
N ILE A 25 48.76 3.66 8.12
CA ILE A 25 48.94 4.83 7.24
C ILE A 25 47.62 5.27 6.59
N THR A 26 46.64 4.37 6.48
CA THR A 26 45.30 4.70 5.92
C THR A 26 44.32 5.29 6.94
N LEU A 27 44.53 5.16 8.24
CA LEU A 27 43.72 5.81 9.26
C LEU A 27 44.13 7.26 9.55
N GLY A 28 45.42 7.59 9.34
CA GLY A 28 45.95 8.96 9.51
C GLY A 28 45.49 9.92 8.41
N SER A 29 45.26 9.42 7.20
CA SER A 29 44.85 10.25 6.04
C SER A 29 43.35 10.55 6.01
N LEU A 30 42.50 9.78 6.67
CA LEU A 30 41.05 10.02 6.77
C LEU A 30 40.67 11.00 7.89
N LEU A 31 41.52 11.15 8.90
CA LEU A 31 41.32 12.15 9.97
C LEU A 31 41.79 13.55 9.57
N ALA A 32 42.75 13.67 8.66
CA ALA A 32 43.25 14.97 8.16
C ALA A 32 42.27 15.62 7.13
N VAL A 33 41.46 14.83 6.43
CA VAL A 33 40.43 15.36 5.48
C VAL A 33 39.17 15.80 6.21
N ALA A 34 38.85 15.21 7.37
CA ALA A 34 37.70 15.63 8.18
C ALA A 34 37.92 16.94 8.95
N PHE A 35 39.18 17.38 9.15
CA PHE A 35 39.51 18.62 9.86
C PHE A 35 39.57 19.86 8.95
N LEU A 36 39.61 19.68 7.63
CA LEU A 36 39.65 20.75 6.64
C LEU A 36 38.27 21.20 6.16
N PHE A 37 37.20 20.54 6.52
CA PHE A 37 35.81 20.91 6.16
C PHE A 37 34.97 21.52 7.30
N LEU A 38 35.59 21.82 8.45
CA LEU A 38 34.89 22.37 9.61
C LEU A 38 35.27 23.84 9.96
N HIS A 39 36.02 24.51 9.09
CA HIS A 39 36.48 25.87 9.39
C HIS A 39 36.40 26.84 8.21
N GLU A 40 35.27 26.93 7.51
CA GLU A 40 34.91 28.13 6.76
C GLU A 40 33.38 28.20 6.65
N GLY A 41 32.76 28.92 7.61
CA GLY A 41 31.40 29.39 7.50
C GLY A 41 31.41 30.77 6.86
N PRO A 42 30.56 31.07 5.86
CA PRO A 42 30.49 32.43 5.32
C PRO A 42 29.72 33.34 6.27
N VAL A 43 30.36 34.42 6.63
CA VAL A 43 29.76 35.58 7.30
C VAL A 43 28.83 36.26 6.28
N PHE A 44 27.53 36.29 6.53
CA PHE A 44 26.60 37.15 5.82
C PHE A 44 26.35 38.40 6.63
N SER A 45 26.79 39.55 6.06
CA SER A 45 26.43 40.86 6.52
C SER A 45 25.01 41.20 6.04
N SER A 46 24.24 41.76 6.95
CA SER A 46 22.91 42.32 6.70
C SER A 46 22.98 43.52 5.77
N SER A 47 22.24 43.52 4.68
CA SER A 47 21.74 44.75 4.06
C SER A 47 20.37 44.45 3.45
N ASP A 48 19.40 45.21 3.95
CA ASP A 48 18.01 45.27 3.50
C ASP A 48 17.89 45.63 2.03
N GLU A 49 17.26 44.78 1.23
CA GLU A 49 16.54 45.25 0.04
C GLU A 49 15.40 44.24 -0.29
N LYS A 50 14.16 44.75 -0.22
CA LYS A 50 12.94 44.09 -0.68
C LYS A 50 12.88 44.13 -2.21
N PRO A 51 12.71 43.03 -2.92
CA PRO A 51 12.31 43.10 -4.33
C PRO A 51 10.79 43.31 -4.41
N GLN A 52 10.43 44.33 -5.17
CA GLN A 52 9.06 44.62 -5.60
C GLN A 52 8.48 43.48 -6.45
N MET A 53 7.22 43.22 -6.18
CA MET A 53 6.35 42.36 -6.92
C MET A 53 6.00 42.99 -8.27
N ASN A 54 6.39 42.40 -9.38
CA ASN A 54 5.87 42.77 -10.69
C ASN A 54 5.38 41.53 -11.46
N ASP A 55 4.13 41.69 -11.88
CA ASP A 55 3.41 41.10 -13.02
C ASP A 55 3.35 39.59 -13.18
N ARG A 56 2.25 39.07 -12.61
CA ARG A 56 1.62 37.84 -13.11
C ARG A 56 0.74 38.18 -14.31
N ARG A 57 1.16 37.80 -15.51
CA ARG A 57 0.24 37.68 -16.65
C ARG A 57 -0.50 36.37 -16.51
N ILE A 58 -1.78 36.46 -16.25
CA ILE A 58 -2.73 35.35 -16.38
C ILE A 58 -3.03 35.25 -17.87
N LEU A 59 -2.68 34.13 -18.48
CA LEU A 59 -3.17 33.73 -19.80
C LEU A 59 -4.48 32.98 -19.60
N GLU A 60 -5.59 33.67 -19.75
CA GLU A 60 -6.89 33.03 -19.94
C GLU A 60 -6.96 32.50 -21.37
N SER A 61 -7.01 31.18 -21.55
CA SER A 61 -7.45 30.53 -22.78
C SER A 61 -8.47 29.45 -22.44
N ASP A 62 -9.69 29.67 -22.83
CA ASP A 62 -10.78 28.73 -23.00
C ASP A 62 -11.01 27.71 -21.84
N GLY A 63 -11.31 28.20 -20.63
CA GLY A 63 -11.93 27.38 -19.58
C GLY A 63 -11.04 26.28 -18.96
N VAL A 64 -9.74 26.29 -19.18
CA VAL A 64 -8.77 25.36 -18.60
C VAL A 64 -7.99 26.02 -17.47
N VAL A 65 -7.98 25.43 -16.29
CA VAL A 65 -7.23 25.93 -15.11
C VAL A 65 -6.00 25.07 -14.91
N VAL A 66 -4.82 25.69 -14.86
CA VAL A 66 -3.57 25.05 -14.45
C VAL A 66 -3.51 25.06 -12.92
N VAL A 67 -3.40 23.89 -12.30
CA VAL A 67 -3.29 23.73 -10.84
C VAL A 67 -1.81 23.86 -10.44
N PRO A 68 -1.38 24.93 -9.76
CA PRO A 68 -0.03 25.02 -9.20
C PRO A 68 0.11 24.08 -8.00
N GLN A 69 1.27 23.50 -7.81
CA GLN A 69 1.62 22.84 -6.54
C GLN A 69 1.57 23.87 -5.41
N ILE A 70 0.57 23.77 -4.52
CA ILE A 70 0.46 24.63 -3.35
C ILE A 70 1.23 23.98 -2.21
N VAL A 71 2.28 24.66 -1.79
CA VAL A 71 2.94 24.44 -0.50
C VAL A 71 2.39 25.47 0.47
N ASP A 72 1.85 24.97 1.59
CA ASP A 72 1.58 25.65 2.85
C ASP A 72 1.09 27.11 2.90
N ALA A 73 -0.16 27.29 3.29
CA ALA A 73 -0.59 28.25 4.32
C ALA A 73 -2.11 28.29 4.45
N VAL A 74 -2.70 27.73 5.50
CA VAL A 74 -3.94 28.28 6.10
C VAL A 74 -3.98 27.93 7.59
N GLY A 75 -3.64 28.89 8.42
CA GLY A 75 -4.08 29.00 9.78
C GLY A 75 -4.78 30.35 9.95
N ALA A 76 -6.11 30.38 10.01
CA ALA A 76 -6.85 31.52 10.53
C ALA A 76 -8.28 31.12 10.94
N SER A 77 -8.54 31.40 12.17
CA SER A 77 -9.75 31.41 12.99
C SER A 77 -11.03 31.85 12.26
N TRP A 78 -12.11 31.06 12.43
CA TRP A 78 -13.48 31.45 12.09
C TRP A 78 -14.24 31.83 13.34
N LYS A 79 -14.71 33.10 13.41
CA LYS A 79 -15.80 33.52 14.28
C LYS A 79 -17.09 33.57 13.47
N ARG A 80 -18.12 32.96 14.04
CA ARG A 80 -19.49 32.88 13.50
C ARG A 80 -20.20 34.25 13.67
N SER A 81 -20.87 34.75 12.63
CA SER A 81 -21.96 35.72 12.73
C SER A 81 -23.06 35.30 11.77
N GLU A 82 -24.26 35.12 12.33
CA GLU A 82 -25.49 34.84 11.58
C GLU A 82 -26.02 36.16 11.02
N GLU A 83 -26.16 36.27 9.72
CA GLU A 83 -27.11 37.15 9.05
C GLU A 83 -27.38 36.62 7.65
N HIS A 84 -28.67 36.42 7.35
CA HIS A 84 -29.16 36.06 6.02
C HIS A 84 -28.91 37.21 5.03
N LYS A 85 -28.02 36.97 4.06
CA LYS A 85 -27.96 37.77 2.82
C LYS A 85 -27.89 36.82 1.62
N GLU A 86 -28.68 37.13 0.59
CA GLU A 86 -28.70 36.43 -0.68
C GLU A 86 -27.30 36.30 -1.27
N ALA A 87 -26.91 35.05 -1.62
CA ALA A 87 -25.58 34.69 -2.07
C ALA A 87 -25.35 35.19 -3.50
N ASN A 88 -24.60 36.29 -3.62
CA ASN A 88 -24.15 36.86 -4.90
C ASN A 88 -22.64 36.77 -5.07
N HIS A 89 -21.95 35.82 -4.42
CA HIS A 89 -20.50 35.66 -4.56
C HIS A 89 -20.14 34.26 -5.08
N PRO A 90 -19.20 34.10 -6.03
CA PRO A 90 -18.84 32.81 -6.62
C PRO A 90 -18.41 31.72 -5.61
N LYS A 91 -17.85 32.13 -4.46
CA LYS A 91 -17.45 31.19 -3.38
C LYS A 91 -18.66 30.58 -2.66
N ASP A 92 -19.72 31.35 -2.45
CA ASP A 92 -20.92 30.87 -1.75
C ASP A 92 -21.71 29.91 -2.64
N MET A 93 -21.69 30.14 -3.96
CA MET A 93 -22.24 29.24 -4.95
C MET A 93 -21.49 27.90 -5.01
N LEU A 94 -20.18 27.91 -4.78
CA LEU A 94 -19.36 26.70 -4.73
C LEU A 94 -19.70 25.84 -3.51
N ILE A 95 -19.84 26.46 -2.33
CA ILE A 95 -20.22 25.79 -1.08
C ILE A 95 -21.62 25.18 -1.20
N PHE A 96 -22.58 25.95 -1.72
CA PHE A 96 -23.97 25.50 -1.91
C PHE A 96 -24.09 24.32 -2.90
N LYS A 97 -23.33 24.34 -4.00
CA LYS A 97 -23.28 23.23 -4.96
C LYS A 97 -22.58 22.00 -4.39
N THR A 98 -21.56 22.19 -3.55
CA THR A 98 -20.87 21.07 -2.87
C THR A 98 -21.80 20.40 -1.85
N GLU A 99 -22.57 21.18 -1.09
CA GLU A 99 -23.57 20.66 -0.15
C GLU A 99 -24.71 19.92 -0.86
N ASN A 100 -25.18 20.42 -2.00
CA ASN A 100 -26.19 19.74 -2.81
C ASN A 100 -25.63 18.43 -3.41
N LYS A 101 -24.40 18.41 -3.88
CA LYS A 101 -23.76 17.19 -4.38
C LYS A 101 -23.56 16.14 -3.27
N ILE A 102 -23.26 16.57 -2.04
CA ILE A 102 -23.24 15.69 -0.86
C ILE A 102 -24.62 15.16 -0.52
N LYS A 103 -25.67 15.99 -0.66
CA LYS A 103 -27.07 15.55 -0.50
C LYS A 103 -27.48 14.54 -1.57
N ASP A 104 -27.10 14.75 -2.82
CA ASP A 104 -27.38 13.83 -3.93
C ASP A 104 -26.64 12.50 -3.78
N GLU A 105 -25.39 12.50 -3.32
CA GLU A 105 -24.67 11.27 -2.97
C GLU A 105 -25.32 10.55 -1.78
N LYS A 106 -25.77 11.27 -0.75
CA LYS A 106 -26.54 10.71 0.37
C LYS A 106 -27.90 10.20 -0.05
N ALA A 107 -28.59 10.89 -0.96
CA ALA A 107 -29.86 10.45 -1.52
C ALA A 107 -29.70 9.17 -2.36
N LEU A 108 -28.65 9.08 -3.18
CA LEU A 108 -28.35 7.87 -3.95
C LEU A 108 -28.02 6.67 -3.05
N VAL A 109 -27.35 6.90 -1.92
CA VAL A 109 -27.11 5.88 -0.89
C VAL A 109 -28.41 5.53 -0.16
N ALA A 110 -29.30 6.51 0.08
CA ALA A 110 -30.58 6.32 0.76
C ALA A 110 -31.64 5.59 -0.10
N GLU A 111 -31.62 5.75 -1.43
CA GLU A 111 -32.49 4.98 -2.35
C GLU A 111 -32.22 3.47 -2.29
N VAL A 112 -31.00 3.08 -1.90
CA VAL A 112 -30.60 1.67 -1.69
C VAL A 112 -31.22 1.09 -0.40
N HIS A 113 -31.74 1.93 0.50
CA HIS A 113 -32.19 1.57 1.86
C HIS A 113 -33.54 0.87 1.95
N ASN A 114 -34.40 0.93 0.96
CA ASN A 114 -35.76 0.40 1.04
C ASN A 114 -35.91 -1.13 0.94
N GLY A 115 -34.82 -1.87 1.17
CA GLY A 115 -34.77 -3.33 1.11
C GLY A 115 -34.28 -4.00 2.40
N ARG A 116 -35.21 -4.32 3.30
CA ARG A 116 -35.14 -5.33 4.38
C ARG A 116 -33.99 -5.27 5.40
N ARG A 117 -34.31 -4.75 6.60
CA ARG A 117 -33.67 -5.20 7.84
C ARG A 117 -34.03 -6.70 8.06
N SER A 118 -33.06 -7.59 7.94
CA SER A 118 -33.17 -8.95 8.48
C SER A 118 -32.70 -8.89 9.94
N GLU A 119 -33.55 -9.40 10.84
CA GLU A 119 -33.22 -9.57 12.25
C GLU A 119 -32.00 -10.50 12.39
N VAL A 120 -30.92 -9.96 12.95
CA VAL A 120 -29.73 -10.72 13.35
C VAL A 120 -29.98 -11.20 14.79
N VAL A 121 -30.07 -12.49 14.98
CA VAL A 121 -30.08 -13.14 16.28
C VAL A 121 -28.81 -12.73 17.04
N SER A 122 -28.94 -12.14 18.21
CA SER A 122 -27.84 -11.68 19.04
C SER A 122 -27.15 -12.85 19.76
N GLU A 123 -26.19 -13.48 19.11
CA GLU A 123 -25.03 -14.02 19.82
C GLU A 123 -24.20 -12.83 20.32
N GLY A 124 -23.58 -12.93 21.51
CA GLY A 124 -22.84 -11.84 22.18
C GLY A 124 -21.92 -11.01 21.28
N PRO A 125 -21.27 -9.95 21.77
CA PRO A 125 -20.50 -9.04 20.93
C PRO A 125 -19.48 -9.84 20.09
N PRO A 126 -19.41 -9.59 18.78
CA PRO A 126 -18.62 -10.41 17.88
C PRO A 126 -17.13 -10.29 18.20
N VAL A 127 -16.46 -11.40 18.47
CA VAL A 127 -15.02 -11.45 18.75
C VAL A 127 -14.22 -11.42 17.44
N THR A 128 -13.20 -10.58 17.39
CA THR A 128 -12.23 -10.49 16.28
C THR A 128 -10.82 -10.45 16.86
N VAL A 129 -10.04 -11.51 16.69
CA VAL A 129 -8.67 -11.52 17.19
C VAL A 129 -7.78 -10.56 16.38
N VAL A 130 -6.90 -9.83 17.07
CA VAL A 130 -5.85 -9.02 16.44
C VAL A 130 -4.56 -9.83 16.44
N LEU A 131 -4.18 -10.36 15.29
CA LEU A 131 -2.94 -11.10 15.08
C LEU A 131 -1.83 -10.13 14.68
N VAL A 132 -0.87 -9.93 15.57
CA VAL A 132 0.28 -9.03 15.36
C VAL A 132 1.48 -9.86 14.92
N MET A 133 1.92 -9.66 13.69
CA MET A 133 3.08 -10.34 13.09
C MET A 133 4.37 -9.56 13.38
N CYS A 134 5.37 -10.20 13.96
CA CYS A 134 6.68 -9.58 14.21
C CYS A 134 7.84 -10.57 14.05
N ALA A 135 9.08 -10.07 13.98
CA ALA A 135 10.24 -10.93 13.82
C ALA A 135 11.51 -10.40 14.54
N THR A 136 12.04 -9.24 14.12
CA THR A 136 13.41 -8.83 14.50
C THR A 136 13.52 -7.40 15.03
N ARG A 137 12.42 -6.67 15.21
CA ARG A 137 12.39 -5.23 15.46
C ARG A 137 11.75 -4.90 16.81
N PRO A 138 12.51 -4.86 17.92
CA PRO A 138 11.94 -4.66 19.26
C PRO A 138 11.25 -3.29 19.42
N LEU A 139 11.78 -2.21 18.83
CA LEU A 139 11.14 -0.90 18.89
C LEU A 139 9.86 -0.82 18.05
N ALA A 140 9.80 -1.55 16.95
CA ALA A 140 8.62 -1.58 16.09
C ALA A 140 7.46 -2.27 16.82
N ILE A 141 7.69 -3.48 17.34
CA ILE A 141 6.65 -4.22 18.06
C ILE A 141 6.20 -3.48 19.33
N LYS A 142 7.11 -2.81 20.06
CA LYS A 142 6.74 -1.99 21.21
C LYS A 142 5.77 -0.88 20.83
N ASN A 143 6.15 -0.07 19.84
CA ASN A 143 5.33 1.05 19.37
C ASN A 143 3.94 0.58 18.87
N HIS A 144 3.91 -0.55 18.17
CA HIS A 144 2.66 -1.08 17.62
C HIS A 144 1.73 -1.62 18.71
N LEU A 145 2.26 -2.37 19.68
CA LEU A 145 1.47 -2.88 20.82
C LEU A 145 0.93 -1.75 21.69
N GLU A 146 1.73 -0.71 21.97
CA GLU A 146 1.28 0.47 22.71
C GLU A 146 0.07 1.13 22.04
N GLN A 147 0.07 1.25 20.70
CA GLN A 147 -1.04 1.82 19.94
C GLN A 147 -2.28 0.90 19.97
N ILE A 148 -2.12 -0.39 19.67
CA ILE A 148 -3.23 -1.35 19.62
C ILE A 148 -3.90 -1.45 21.01
N ILE A 149 -3.15 -1.59 22.07
CA ILE A 149 -3.68 -1.72 23.43
C ILE A 149 -4.41 -0.44 23.84
N ARG A 150 -3.84 0.73 23.55
CA ARG A 150 -4.44 2.02 23.89
C ARG A 150 -5.74 2.29 23.13
N LEU A 151 -5.81 1.91 21.85
CA LEU A 151 -6.96 2.21 20.98
C LEU A 151 -8.02 1.12 20.97
N ARG A 152 -7.72 -0.05 21.52
CA ARG A 152 -8.64 -1.19 21.59
C ARG A 152 -9.85 -0.86 22.47
N PRO A 153 -11.09 -0.97 21.94
CA PRO A 153 -12.29 -0.60 22.72
C PRO A 153 -12.67 -1.62 23.78
N SER A 154 -12.34 -2.91 23.60
CA SER A 154 -12.64 -3.99 24.54
C SER A 154 -11.64 -5.14 24.37
N VAL A 155 -11.22 -5.73 25.48
CA VAL A 155 -10.32 -6.89 25.49
C VAL A 155 -11.02 -8.17 25.04
N GLU A 156 -12.32 -8.29 25.34
CA GLU A 156 -13.15 -9.43 24.99
C GLU A 156 -13.46 -9.45 23.48
N SER A 157 -13.82 -8.28 22.93
CA SER A 157 -14.16 -8.16 21.49
C SER A 157 -12.94 -8.23 20.59
N PHE A 158 -11.76 -7.78 21.09
CA PHE A 158 -10.52 -7.74 20.35
C PHE A 158 -9.34 -8.32 21.14
N PRO A 159 -9.32 -9.64 21.40
CA PRO A 159 -8.15 -10.29 21.99
C PRO A 159 -6.92 -10.12 21.08
N ILE A 160 -5.74 -9.96 21.67
CA ILE A 160 -4.49 -9.75 20.94
C ILE A 160 -3.66 -11.03 21.01
N VAL A 161 -3.20 -11.50 19.86
CA VAL A 161 -2.22 -12.59 19.74
C VAL A 161 -1.00 -12.05 19.02
N VAL A 162 0.15 -12.01 19.69
CA VAL A 162 1.43 -11.64 19.10
C VAL A 162 2.13 -12.88 18.59
N SER A 163 2.52 -12.87 17.32
CA SER A 163 3.24 -13.98 16.68
C SER A 163 4.66 -13.53 16.31
N GLN A 164 5.67 -14.11 16.95
CA GLN A 164 7.07 -13.83 16.65
C GLN A 164 7.67 -14.93 15.76
N ASP A 165 8.34 -14.53 14.67
CA ASP A 165 9.12 -15.40 13.80
C ASP A 165 10.61 -15.39 14.17
N GLY A 166 11.18 -16.57 14.43
CA GLY A 166 12.59 -16.73 14.82
C GLY A 166 12.88 -16.33 16.27
N ASN A 167 14.15 -16.36 16.67
CA ASN A 167 14.59 -16.36 18.08
C ASN A 167 15.35 -15.07 18.47
N VAL A 168 14.77 -13.89 18.21
CA VAL A 168 15.38 -12.62 18.65
C VAL A 168 14.93 -12.30 20.07
N ALA A 169 15.80 -12.53 21.04
CA ALA A 169 15.50 -12.38 22.47
C ALA A 169 14.95 -10.99 22.83
N SER A 170 15.55 -9.92 22.29
CA SER A 170 15.08 -8.55 22.56
C SER A 170 13.65 -8.26 22.07
N VAL A 171 13.16 -8.98 21.06
CA VAL A 171 11.75 -8.90 20.65
C VAL A 171 10.86 -9.67 21.62
N THR A 172 11.28 -10.88 21.99
CA THR A 172 10.58 -11.70 23.01
C THR A 172 10.45 -10.97 24.33
N ASP A 173 11.52 -10.31 24.78
CA ASP A 173 11.52 -9.58 26.06
C ASP A 173 10.54 -8.40 26.04
N VAL A 174 10.51 -7.63 24.94
CA VAL A 174 9.52 -6.56 24.75
C VAL A 174 8.10 -7.12 24.77
N ILE A 175 7.82 -8.23 24.08
CA ILE A 175 6.47 -8.81 24.06
C ILE A 175 6.03 -9.19 25.47
N LYS A 176 6.93 -9.78 26.26
CA LYS A 176 6.64 -10.17 27.65
C LYS A 176 6.25 -9.00 28.54
N GLU A 177 6.75 -7.78 28.30
CA GLU A 177 6.34 -6.57 29.05
C GLU A 177 4.83 -6.30 28.93
N PHE A 178 4.19 -6.74 27.83
CA PHE A 178 2.76 -6.52 27.56
C PHE A 178 1.86 -7.70 27.97
N ILE A 179 2.42 -8.83 28.42
CA ILE A 179 1.63 -9.99 28.85
C ILE A 179 1.29 -9.85 30.32
N ASN A 180 0.06 -9.43 30.59
CA ASN A 180 -0.46 -9.32 31.95
C ASN A 180 -1.99 -9.45 31.96
N GLU A 181 -2.59 -9.56 33.16
CA GLU A 181 -4.04 -9.75 33.34
C GLU A 181 -4.89 -8.59 32.77
N THR A 182 -4.35 -7.38 32.71
CA THR A 182 -5.07 -6.20 32.22
C THR A 182 -5.09 -6.13 30.69
N THR A 183 -3.99 -6.51 30.07
CA THR A 183 -3.87 -6.38 28.59
C THR A 183 -4.42 -7.57 27.83
N HIS A 184 -4.53 -8.74 28.45
CA HIS A 184 -4.98 -9.98 27.79
C HIS A 184 -4.27 -10.21 26.45
N VAL A 185 -2.93 -10.00 26.41
CA VAL A 185 -2.08 -10.29 25.26
C VAL A 185 -1.60 -11.72 25.35
N SER A 186 -1.85 -12.50 24.31
CA SER A 186 -1.31 -13.85 24.13
C SER A 186 -0.09 -13.83 23.23
N PHE A 187 0.84 -14.76 23.43
CA PHE A 187 2.07 -14.86 22.65
C PHE A 187 2.23 -16.26 22.08
N ILE A 188 2.45 -16.33 20.77
CA ILE A 188 2.80 -17.55 20.05
C ILE A 188 4.16 -17.35 19.39
N HIS A 189 5.00 -18.38 19.41
CA HIS A 189 6.39 -18.28 18.99
C HIS A 189 6.74 -19.33 17.93
N HIS A 190 6.98 -18.87 16.70
CA HIS A 190 7.46 -19.67 15.58
C HIS A 190 9.00 -19.73 15.61
N SER A 191 9.55 -20.52 16.54
CA SER A 191 10.99 -20.62 16.80
C SER A 191 11.75 -21.42 15.75
N GLU A 192 11.09 -22.43 15.13
CA GLU A 192 11.72 -23.34 14.18
C GLU A 192 11.43 -22.91 12.74
N ARG A 193 12.41 -22.28 12.13
CA ARG A 193 12.36 -21.97 10.69
C ARG A 193 12.78 -23.19 9.87
N THR A 194 11.83 -24.03 9.50
CA THR A 194 12.06 -25.19 8.64
C THR A 194 12.17 -24.76 7.17
N GLY A 195 13.04 -25.39 6.37
CA GLY A 195 13.09 -25.20 4.92
C GLY A 195 14.33 -24.48 4.36
N GLU A 196 15.38 -24.25 5.15
CA GLU A 196 16.65 -23.67 4.64
C GLU A 196 17.31 -24.46 3.48
N LYS A 197 16.90 -25.71 3.27
CA LYS A 197 17.54 -26.64 2.30
C LYS A 197 16.90 -26.63 0.90
N SER A 198 15.79 -25.97 0.68
CA SER A 198 15.23 -25.85 -0.67
C SER A 198 15.92 -24.69 -1.38
N GLY A 199 16.60 -24.93 -2.50
CA GLY A 199 17.41 -24.00 -3.28
C GLY A 199 16.76 -22.70 -3.75
N ALA A 200 15.84 -22.14 -2.96
CA ALA A 200 15.28 -20.82 -3.17
C ALA A 200 16.42 -19.78 -3.16
N ALA A 201 16.49 -18.97 -4.19
CA ALA A 201 17.51 -17.95 -4.33
C ALA A 201 17.61 -17.11 -3.04
N LYS A 202 18.81 -16.75 -2.63
CA LYS A 202 19.10 -15.99 -1.40
C LYS A 202 18.24 -14.73 -1.24
N ALA A 203 17.79 -14.14 -2.35
CA ALA A 203 16.87 -12.98 -2.38
C ALA A 203 15.43 -13.35 -2.01
N ALA A 204 14.96 -14.57 -2.30
CA ALA A 204 13.63 -15.05 -1.95
C ALA A 204 13.55 -15.60 -0.51
N LYS A 205 14.69 -15.76 0.19
CA LYS A 205 14.74 -16.35 1.53
C LYS A 205 13.83 -15.63 2.54
N ASN A 206 13.84 -14.30 2.56
CA ASN A 206 13.01 -13.54 3.49
C ASN A 206 11.52 -13.68 3.15
N TYR A 207 11.16 -13.65 1.88
CA TYR A 207 9.76 -13.85 1.45
C TYR A 207 9.26 -15.26 1.77
N PHE A 208 10.15 -16.26 1.70
CA PHE A 208 9.84 -17.62 2.15
C PHE A 208 9.50 -17.64 3.65
N PHE A 209 10.35 -17.10 4.51
CA PHE A 209 10.09 -17.10 5.95
C PHE A 209 8.82 -16.33 6.31
N ILE A 210 8.58 -15.19 5.70
CA ILE A 210 7.35 -14.42 5.90
C ILE A 210 6.13 -15.25 5.51
N ALA A 211 6.13 -15.89 4.34
CA ALA A 211 5.00 -16.70 3.88
C ALA A 211 4.73 -17.89 4.82
N GLN A 212 5.79 -18.58 5.30
CA GLN A 212 5.65 -19.71 6.24
C GLN A 212 5.16 -19.23 7.61
N HIS A 213 5.65 -18.11 8.10
CA HIS A 213 5.19 -17.52 9.35
C HIS A 213 3.71 -17.14 9.30
N TYR A 214 3.26 -16.50 8.21
CA TYR A 214 1.85 -16.18 8.00
C TYR A 214 0.97 -17.43 8.04
N LYS A 215 1.38 -18.49 7.32
CA LYS A 215 0.64 -19.76 7.33
C LYS A 215 0.55 -20.33 8.75
N TRP A 216 1.68 -20.47 9.41
CA TRP A 216 1.76 -21.04 10.75
C TRP A 216 0.92 -20.24 11.76
N ALA A 217 1.02 -18.92 11.76
CA ALA A 217 0.30 -18.06 12.70
C ALA A 217 -1.21 -18.08 12.47
N LEU A 218 -1.65 -18.05 11.20
CA LEU A 218 -3.07 -18.13 10.85
C LEU A 218 -3.66 -19.53 11.14
N ASP A 219 -2.90 -20.62 10.91
CA ASP A 219 -3.31 -21.96 11.31
C ASP A 219 -3.53 -22.04 12.84
N LYS A 220 -2.61 -21.48 13.64
CA LYS A 220 -2.75 -21.38 15.11
C LYS A 220 -4.01 -20.63 15.52
N VAL A 221 -4.23 -19.45 14.95
CA VAL A 221 -5.35 -18.58 15.32
C VAL A 221 -6.70 -19.21 14.94
N PHE A 222 -6.82 -19.75 13.73
CA PHE A 222 -8.09 -20.27 13.24
C PHE A 222 -8.37 -21.72 13.63
N PHE A 223 -7.36 -22.60 13.59
CA PHE A 223 -7.59 -24.03 13.79
C PHE A 223 -7.30 -24.50 15.21
N GLU A 224 -6.37 -23.86 15.93
CA GLU A 224 -6.06 -24.28 17.30
C GLU A 224 -6.71 -23.38 18.36
N MET A 225 -6.77 -22.04 18.13
CA MET A 225 -7.40 -21.12 19.05
C MET A 225 -8.88 -20.87 18.74
N HIS A 226 -9.37 -21.37 17.60
CA HIS A 226 -10.78 -21.37 17.17
C HIS A 226 -11.42 -20.00 17.03
N TYR A 227 -10.66 -18.95 16.64
CA TYR A 227 -11.25 -17.67 16.29
C TYR A 227 -11.95 -17.72 14.92
N ASP A 228 -13.10 -17.05 14.80
CA ASP A 228 -13.86 -16.96 13.55
C ASP A 228 -13.37 -15.88 12.61
N THR A 229 -12.79 -14.81 13.14
CA THR A 229 -12.37 -13.63 12.38
C THR A 229 -11.07 -13.08 12.96
N ALA A 230 -10.13 -12.73 12.10
CA ALA A 230 -8.84 -12.17 12.49
C ALA A 230 -8.54 -10.87 11.73
N ILE A 231 -8.03 -9.86 12.43
CA ILE A 231 -7.33 -8.71 11.87
C ILE A 231 -5.84 -9.04 11.93
N VAL A 232 -5.18 -9.08 10.78
CA VAL A 232 -3.73 -9.33 10.69
C VAL A 232 -3.02 -8.01 10.49
N THR A 233 -2.05 -7.72 11.35
CA THR A 233 -1.24 -6.49 11.29
C THR A 233 0.24 -6.82 11.49
N GLU A 234 1.13 -5.89 11.11
CA GLU A 234 2.59 -6.06 11.19
C GLU A 234 3.20 -5.03 12.17
N ASP A 235 4.33 -5.37 12.77
CA ASP A 235 4.99 -4.60 13.83
C ASP A 235 5.44 -3.19 13.40
N ASP A 236 5.55 -2.89 12.10
CA ASP A 236 5.99 -1.59 11.58
C ASP A 236 4.84 -0.68 11.09
N LEU A 237 3.61 -0.98 11.49
CA LEU A 237 2.44 -0.17 11.17
C LEU A 237 2.05 0.73 12.34
N ASP A 238 1.76 1.99 12.06
CA ASP A 238 0.93 2.84 12.90
C ASP A 238 -0.53 2.66 12.52
N ILE A 239 -1.46 2.81 13.48
CA ILE A 239 -2.90 2.66 13.28
C ILE A 239 -3.65 3.95 13.57
N ALA A 240 -4.74 4.19 12.87
CA ALA A 240 -5.64 5.32 13.09
C ALA A 240 -6.46 5.14 14.38
N GLU A 241 -6.94 6.25 14.94
CA GLU A 241 -7.80 6.22 16.14
C GLU A 241 -9.11 5.46 15.89
N ASP A 242 -9.62 5.50 14.66
CA ASP A 242 -10.85 4.81 14.23
C ASP A 242 -10.61 3.40 13.63
N PHE A 243 -9.41 2.85 13.78
CA PHE A 243 -9.03 1.53 13.25
C PHE A 243 -10.02 0.42 13.68
N PHE A 244 -10.34 0.36 14.95
CA PHE A 244 -11.27 -0.65 15.49
C PHE A 244 -12.73 -0.38 15.08
N SER A 245 -13.16 0.89 15.06
CA SER A 245 -14.47 1.27 14.57
C SER A 245 -14.67 0.86 13.12
N TYR A 246 -13.66 1.08 12.26
CA TYR A 246 -13.64 0.68 10.86
C TYR A 246 -13.85 -0.84 10.69
N PHE A 247 -13.07 -1.65 11.40
CA PHE A 247 -13.18 -3.10 11.29
C PHE A 247 -14.47 -3.65 11.91
N SER A 248 -14.92 -3.10 13.02
CA SER A 248 -16.20 -3.48 13.63
C SER A 248 -17.37 -3.27 12.67
N ALA A 249 -17.43 -2.09 12.08
CA ALA A 249 -18.53 -1.72 11.19
C ALA A 249 -18.52 -2.45 9.84
N THR A 250 -17.34 -2.88 9.35
CA THR A 250 -17.21 -3.56 8.06
C THR A 250 -17.22 -5.10 8.16
N ARG A 251 -17.02 -5.66 9.37
CA ARG A 251 -16.91 -7.11 9.59
C ARG A 251 -18.06 -7.92 9.03
N TYR A 252 -19.31 -7.43 9.15
CA TYR A 252 -20.49 -8.15 8.68
C TYR A 252 -20.46 -8.42 7.17
N LEU A 253 -19.78 -7.57 6.40
CA LEU A 253 -19.68 -7.71 4.94
C LEU A 253 -18.98 -9.01 4.53
N LEU A 254 -18.03 -9.53 5.33
CA LEU A 254 -17.36 -10.81 5.07
C LEU A 254 -18.30 -12.02 5.12
N ARG A 255 -19.47 -11.88 5.78
CA ARG A 255 -20.47 -12.96 5.86
C ARG A 255 -21.68 -12.68 4.98
N SER A 256 -22.07 -11.42 4.82
CA SER A 256 -23.28 -11.03 4.07
C SER A 256 -23.07 -10.96 2.56
N ASP A 257 -21.82 -10.78 2.10
CA ASP A 257 -21.52 -10.71 0.66
C ASP A 257 -20.36 -11.65 0.29
N PRO A 258 -20.64 -12.82 -0.31
CA PRO A 258 -19.59 -13.79 -0.67
C PRO A 258 -18.61 -13.29 -1.73
N SER A 259 -18.90 -12.17 -2.37
CA SER A 259 -17.97 -11.50 -3.30
C SER A 259 -16.95 -10.61 -2.58
N ILE A 260 -17.02 -10.49 -1.24
CA ILE A 260 -16.04 -9.81 -0.40
C ILE A 260 -15.26 -10.88 0.37
N TRP A 261 -13.95 -10.90 0.23
CA TRP A 261 -13.09 -11.87 0.89
C TRP A 261 -12.09 -11.26 1.88
N CYS A 262 -11.87 -9.95 1.83
CA CYS A 262 -11.08 -9.25 2.83
C CYS A 262 -11.55 -7.81 3.04
N ILE A 263 -11.26 -7.29 4.23
CA ILE A 263 -11.34 -5.87 4.56
C ILE A 263 -9.93 -5.39 4.85
N SER A 264 -9.44 -4.38 4.16
CA SER A 264 -8.10 -3.83 4.38
C SER A 264 -8.18 -2.41 4.92
N ALA A 265 -7.32 -2.10 5.87
CA ALA A 265 -7.11 -0.76 6.40
C ALA A 265 -6.23 0.12 5.50
N TRP A 266 -5.70 -0.44 4.41
CA TRP A 266 -4.70 0.17 3.55
C TRP A 266 -5.27 0.65 2.22
N ASN A 267 -4.80 1.81 1.77
CA ASN A 267 -4.98 2.30 0.42
C ASN A 267 -3.61 2.45 -0.25
N ASP A 268 -3.26 1.61 -1.22
CA ASP A 268 -2.00 1.68 -1.95
C ASP A 268 -1.75 3.05 -2.60
N ASN A 269 -2.83 3.72 -3.01
CA ASN A 269 -2.83 5.06 -3.57
C ASN A 269 -3.31 6.11 -2.54
N GLY A 270 -3.01 5.90 -1.26
CA GLY A 270 -3.42 6.76 -0.14
C GLY A 270 -2.57 8.01 0.06
N GLY A 271 -1.84 8.46 -0.98
CA GLY A 271 -0.99 9.65 -0.92
C GLY A 271 -1.79 10.96 -0.84
N ASN A 272 -1.13 12.03 -0.39
CA ASN A 272 -1.75 13.37 -0.20
C ASN A 272 -2.39 13.89 -1.49
N ASN A 273 -2.50 14.52 -2.19
CA ASN A 273 -3.04 15.13 -3.42
C ASN A 273 -3.86 14.18 -4.33
N ILE A 274 -3.97 12.89 -3.99
CA ILE A 274 -4.71 11.89 -4.80
C ILE A 274 -5.84 11.23 -4.02
N THR A 275 -6.00 11.59 -2.74
CA THR A 275 -7.10 11.15 -1.86
C THR A 275 -7.89 12.35 -1.36
N ASP A 276 -9.17 12.14 -1.11
CA ASP A 276 -10.06 13.12 -0.53
C ASP A 276 -10.04 13.02 1.01
N ARG A 277 -9.21 13.85 1.64
CA ARG A 277 -9.06 13.84 3.10
C ARG A 277 -10.31 14.34 3.84
N SER A 278 -11.16 15.13 3.17
CA SER A 278 -12.43 15.58 3.74
C SER A 278 -13.48 14.47 3.77
N ARG A 279 -13.27 13.40 2.99
CA ARG A 279 -14.15 12.23 2.88
C ARG A 279 -13.43 10.96 3.38
N SER A 280 -12.83 11.04 4.56
CA SER A 280 -12.21 9.88 5.21
C SER A 280 -13.23 8.79 5.59
N ASP A 281 -14.51 9.10 5.61
CA ASP A 281 -15.64 8.18 5.74
C ASP A 281 -15.84 7.25 4.52
N ARG A 282 -15.31 7.62 3.34
CA ARG A 282 -15.55 6.91 2.08
C ARG A 282 -14.78 5.60 1.99
N LEU A 283 -15.47 4.53 1.60
CA LEU A 283 -14.91 3.21 1.38
C LEU A 283 -15.14 2.75 -0.06
N TYR A 284 -14.29 1.83 -0.52
CA TYR A 284 -14.30 1.31 -1.89
C TYR A 284 -14.15 -0.21 -1.92
N ARG A 285 -14.65 -0.81 -2.99
CA ARG A 285 -14.25 -2.15 -3.39
C ARG A 285 -12.95 -2.08 -4.20
N THR A 286 -12.11 -3.10 -4.08
CA THR A 286 -10.91 -3.26 -4.88
C THR A 286 -10.68 -4.73 -5.20
N ASP A 287 -10.35 -5.04 -6.44
CA ASP A 287 -9.95 -6.38 -6.87
C ASP A 287 -8.49 -6.68 -6.47
N PHE A 288 -7.70 -5.63 -6.29
CA PHE A 288 -6.32 -5.73 -5.85
C PHE A 288 -6.26 -6.00 -4.34
N PHE A 289 -5.60 -7.07 -3.91
CA PHE A 289 -5.37 -7.35 -2.49
C PHE A 289 -4.35 -6.35 -1.90
N PRO A 290 -4.75 -5.48 -0.95
CA PRO A 290 -3.87 -4.42 -0.45
C PRO A 290 -2.91 -4.90 0.66
N GLY A 291 -3.34 -5.81 1.55
CA GLY A 291 -2.59 -6.20 2.74
C GLY A 291 -2.53 -5.11 3.83
N LEU A 292 -1.42 -5.03 4.57
CA LEU A 292 -1.02 -3.95 5.50
C LEU A 292 -2.10 -3.52 6.51
N GLY A 293 -2.53 -4.47 7.33
CA GLY A 293 -3.67 -4.35 8.23
C GLY A 293 -4.94 -4.79 7.51
N TRP A 294 -5.28 -6.08 7.64
CA TRP A 294 -6.41 -6.63 6.92
C TRP A 294 -7.15 -7.71 7.72
N MET A 295 -8.42 -7.84 7.45
CA MET A 295 -9.31 -8.76 8.15
C MET A 295 -9.84 -9.84 7.21
N LEU A 296 -9.87 -11.08 7.71
CA LEU A 296 -10.44 -12.24 7.03
C LEU A 296 -11.20 -13.12 8.04
N ASN A 297 -12.02 -14.03 7.53
CA ASN A 297 -12.73 -15.01 8.34
C ASN A 297 -12.13 -16.43 8.20
N VAL A 298 -12.53 -17.33 9.10
CA VAL A 298 -12.07 -18.72 9.15
C VAL A 298 -12.43 -19.51 7.88
N ASP A 299 -13.57 -19.21 7.25
CA ASP A 299 -14.01 -19.95 6.06
C ASP A 299 -13.09 -19.66 4.86
N LEU A 300 -12.68 -18.42 4.70
CA LEU A 300 -11.65 -18.08 3.73
C LEU A 300 -10.33 -18.79 4.07
N TRP A 301 -9.93 -18.81 5.34
CA TRP A 301 -8.67 -19.47 5.71
C TRP A 301 -8.70 -20.97 5.48
N LYS A 302 -9.82 -21.67 5.73
CA LYS A 302 -9.99 -23.08 5.36
C LYS A 302 -9.79 -23.31 3.86
N GLU A 303 -10.21 -22.36 3.01
CA GLU A 303 -9.97 -22.43 1.56
C GLU A 303 -8.49 -22.21 1.20
N LEU A 304 -7.82 -21.24 1.82
CA LEU A 304 -6.49 -20.79 1.44
C LEU A 304 -5.36 -21.64 2.04
N SER A 305 -5.50 -22.08 3.30
CA SER A 305 -4.43 -22.77 4.04
C SER A 305 -3.87 -24.00 3.31
N PRO A 306 -4.70 -24.92 2.73
CA PRO A 306 -4.17 -26.09 2.04
C PRO A 306 -3.34 -25.81 0.79
N LYS A 307 -3.53 -24.65 0.17
CA LYS A 307 -2.87 -24.24 -1.08
C LYS A 307 -1.95 -23.04 -0.91
N TRP A 308 -1.64 -22.67 0.36
CA TRP A 308 -0.81 -21.51 0.67
C TRP A 308 0.58 -21.62 0.04
N PRO A 309 1.11 -20.55 -0.59
CA PRO A 309 2.36 -20.60 -1.33
C PRO A 309 3.58 -20.62 -0.42
N LEU A 310 4.70 -21.08 -0.96
CA LEU A 310 5.98 -21.06 -0.24
C LEU A 310 6.59 -19.67 -0.10
N THR A 311 6.29 -18.75 -1.05
CA THR A 311 6.86 -17.40 -1.12
C THR A 311 5.85 -16.43 -1.74
N TYR A 312 6.04 -15.12 -1.57
CA TYR A 312 5.26 -14.07 -2.23
C TYR A 312 3.74 -14.28 -2.08
N TRP A 313 3.29 -14.55 -0.86
CA TRP A 313 1.90 -14.87 -0.55
C TRP A 313 0.92 -13.75 -0.94
N ASP A 314 1.37 -12.50 -0.86
CA ASP A 314 0.57 -11.33 -1.24
C ASP A 314 0.37 -11.23 -2.76
N ASP A 315 1.40 -11.48 -3.58
CA ASP A 315 1.26 -11.57 -5.04
C ASP A 315 0.45 -12.82 -5.45
N TRP A 316 0.57 -13.94 -4.69
CA TRP A 316 -0.24 -15.12 -4.91
C TRP A 316 -1.75 -14.84 -4.65
N LEU A 317 -2.10 -14.09 -3.59
CA LEU A 317 -3.48 -13.67 -3.34
C LEU A 317 -4.05 -12.78 -4.46
N ARG A 318 -3.21 -12.02 -5.17
CA ARG A 318 -3.64 -11.17 -6.30
C ARG A 318 -3.96 -11.98 -7.56
N ARG A 319 -3.57 -13.25 -7.66
CA ARG A 319 -3.83 -14.08 -8.83
C ARG A 319 -5.33 -14.27 -9.04
N GLN A 320 -5.76 -14.29 -10.31
CA GLN A 320 -7.19 -14.40 -10.67
C GLN A 320 -7.81 -15.72 -10.22
N ASP A 321 -7.06 -16.84 -10.33
CA ASP A 321 -7.50 -18.17 -9.89
C ASP A 321 -7.65 -18.29 -8.37
N ILE A 322 -6.93 -17.50 -7.60
CA ILE A 322 -7.03 -17.46 -6.13
C ILE A 322 -8.11 -16.49 -5.67
N ARG A 323 -8.11 -15.29 -6.24
CA ARG A 323 -9.10 -14.25 -5.92
C ARG A 323 -10.54 -14.67 -6.31
N SER A 324 -10.70 -15.41 -7.40
CA SER A 324 -12.01 -15.92 -7.88
C SER A 324 -13.06 -14.81 -8.02
N ASN A 325 -12.69 -13.69 -8.64
CA ASN A 325 -13.53 -12.48 -8.82
C ASN A 325 -14.05 -11.84 -7.53
N ARG A 326 -13.52 -12.20 -6.37
CA ARG A 326 -13.84 -11.53 -5.10
C ARG A 326 -13.05 -10.24 -4.96
N ALA A 327 -13.60 -9.29 -4.19
CA ALA A 327 -12.99 -8.00 -3.92
C ALA A 327 -12.68 -7.82 -2.43
N CYS A 328 -11.71 -6.98 -2.11
CA CYS A 328 -11.51 -6.44 -0.78
C CYS A 328 -12.26 -5.10 -0.63
N ILE A 329 -12.56 -4.72 0.61
CA ILE A 329 -12.92 -3.34 0.95
C ILE A 329 -11.64 -2.59 1.34
N ARG A 330 -11.51 -1.35 0.91
CA ARG A 330 -10.44 -0.42 1.30
C ARG A 330 -10.98 0.97 1.60
N PRO A 331 -10.32 1.75 2.47
CA PRO A 331 -10.72 3.14 2.73
C PRO A 331 -10.19 4.12 1.65
N GLU A 332 -10.77 5.32 1.59
CA GLU A 332 -10.20 6.47 0.87
C GLU A 332 -8.89 6.89 1.54
N VAL A 333 -8.93 7.17 2.83
CA VAL A 333 -7.75 7.47 3.66
C VAL A 333 -7.39 6.22 4.47
N SER A 334 -6.14 5.80 4.42
CA SER A 334 -5.66 4.59 5.09
C SER A 334 -5.87 4.63 6.61
N ARG A 335 -6.22 3.47 7.22
CA ARG A 335 -6.29 3.30 8.69
C ARG A 335 -5.03 2.66 9.27
N THR A 336 -4.07 2.36 8.38
CA THR A 336 -2.69 2.00 8.75
C THR A 336 -1.72 2.83 7.94
N ALA A 337 -0.53 3.09 8.50
CA ALA A 337 0.57 3.74 7.82
C ALA A 337 1.91 3.11 8.24
N HIS A 338 2.88 3.05 7.34
CA HIS A 338 4.21 2.57 7.71
C HIS A 338 4.91 3.54 8.65
N ASN A 339 5.32 3.09 9.82
CA ASN A 339 6.20 3.85 10.69
C ASN A 339 7.65 3.75 10.20
N LEU A 340 8.04 4.68 9.33
CA LEU A 340 9.36 4.68 8.69
C LEU A 340 10.54 4.87 9.67
N LYS A 341 10.26 5.30 10.91
CA LYS A 341 11.29 5.47 11.95
C LYS A 341 11.74 4.12 12.52
N VAL A 342 10.82 3.15 12.59
CA VAL A 342 11.08 1.82 13.17
C VAL A 342 11.11 0.69 12.13
N ALA A 343 10.50 0.89 10.96
CA ALA A 343 10.39 -0.13 9.90
C ALA A 343 11.72 -0.55 9.26
N GLY A 344 12.74 0.32 9.25
CA GLY A 344 13.99 0.06 8.55
C GLY A 344 13.82 0.06 7.02
N LYS A 345 14.60 -0.79 6.31
CA LYS A 345 14.56 -0.86 4.82
C LYS A 345 13.44 -1.76 4.29
N GLY A 346 12.82 -2.57 5.13
CA GLY A 346 11.84 -3.58 4.73
C GLY A 346 12.41 -4.66 3.79
N THR A 347 11.59 -5.68 3.51
CA THR A 347 11.98 -6.82 2.64
C THR A 347 12.12 -6.42 1.17
N SER A 348 11.35 -5.42 0.71
CA SER A 348 11.42 -4.87 -0.66
C SER A 348 12.69 -4.04 -0.94
N GLY A 349 13.59 -3.88 0.06
CA GLY A 349 14.81 -3.08 -0.08
C GLY A 349 14.56 -1.60 -0.33
N GLY A 350 13.37 -1.09 0.00
CA GLY A 350 12.97 0.31 -0.16
C GLY A 350 12.38 0.64 -1.53
N LEU A 351 12.03 -0.34 -2.36
CA LEU A 351 11.41 -0.14 -3.67
C LEU A 351 10.19 0.80 -3.61
N TYR A 352 9.33 0.63 -2.61
CA TYR A 352 8.09 1.39 -2.45
C TYR A 352 8.22 2.57 -1.47
N LYS A 353 9.42 2.86 -0.95
CA LYS A 353 9.63 3.87 0.11
C LYS A 353 8.97 5.22 -0.20
N LYS A 354 9.05 5.69 -1.46
CA LYS A 354 8.46 6.97 -1.88
C LYS A 354 6.94 6.99 -1.68
N TYR A 355 6.25 5.91 -2.07
CA TYR A 355 4.80 5.80 -1.94
C TYR A 355 4.38 5.59 -0.48
N LEU A 356 5.05 4.68 0.23
CA LEU A 356 4.77 4.40 1.64
C LEU A 356 4.95 5.64 2.53
N ALA A 357 5.93 6.49 2.20
CA ALA A 357 6.18 7.73 2.93
C ALA A 357 5.12 8.82 2.72
N SER A 358 4.30 8.71 1.67
CA SER A 358 3.25 9.68 1.36
C SER A 358 1.88 9.31 1.94
N ILE A 359 1.76 8.11 2.51
CA ILE A 359 0.49 7.64 3.07
C ILE A 359 0.35 8.11 4.51
N HIS A 360 -0.78 8.71 4.81
CA HIS A 360 -1.08 9.28 6.11
C HIS A 360 -2.37 8.69 6.69
N LEU A 361 -2.45 8.69 8.01
CA LEU A 361 -3.66 8.39 8.75
C LEU A 361 -4.64 9.59 8.69
N PRO A 362 -5.96 9.38 8.93
CA PRO A 362 -6.93 10.47 8.99
C PRO A 362 -6.61 11.44 10.13
N GLU A 363 -6.92 12.71 9.94
CA GLU A 363 -6.70 13.75 10.96
C GLU A 363 -7.71 13.69 12.11
N SER A 364 -8.89 13.14 11.83
CA SER A 364 -9.96 12.98 12.81
C SER A 364 -10.59 11.60 12.65
N PRO A 365 -10.92 10.93 13.76
CA PRO A 365 -11.55 9.61 13.73
C PRO A 365 -12.98 9.70 13.18
N ILE A 366 -13.41 8.65 12.49
CA ILE A 366 -14.77 8.44 12.02
C ILE A 366 -15.43 7.35 12.88
N ASP A 367 -16.63 7.64 13.37
CA ASP A 367 -17.46 6.58 13.94
C ASP A 367 -18.19 5.83 12.81
N PHE A 368 -17.58 4.75 12.35
CA PHE A 368 -18.12 3.92 11.27
C PHE A 368 -19.41 3.20 11.67
N SER A 369 -19.74 3.08 12.96
CA SER A 369 -20.98 2.46 13.41
C SER A 369 -22.22 3.29 13.05
N LEU A 370 -22.04 4.58 12.81
CA LEU A 370 -23.09 5.51 12.41
C LEU A 370 -23.33 5.56 10.90
N LEU A 371 -22.48 4.86 10.13
CA LEU A 371 -22.55 4.91 8.67
C LEU A 371 -23.33 3.72 8.11
N ASP A 372 -24.11 3.99 7.08
CA ASP A 372 -24.65 2.92 6.26
C ASP A 372 -23.60 2.46 5.24
N LEU A 373 -23.13 1.24 5.42
CA LEU A 373 -22.13 0.61 4.57
C LEU A 373 -22.74 -0.42 3.61
N SER A 374 -24.06 -0.51 3.53
CA SER A 374 -24.76 -1.45 2.63
C SER A 374 -24.47 -1.20 1.14
N TYR A 375 -24.04 0.02 0.81
CA TYR A 375 -23.60 0.37 -0.55
C TYR A 375 -22.35 -0.40 -1.00
N LEU A 376 -21.58 -0.98 -0.08
CA LEU A 376 -20.39 -1.78 -0.37
C LEU A 376 -20.70 -3.20 -0.87
N THR A 377 -21.94 -3.68 -0.71
CA THR A 377 -22.35 -4.96 -1.32
C THR A 377 -22.23 -4.90 -2.84
N LYS A 378 -21.90 -6.03 -3.48
CA LYS A 378 -21.56 -6.05 -4.92
C LYS A 378 -22.62 -5.35 -5.78
N ASN A 379 -23.87 -5.76 -5.65
CA ASN A 379 -24.95 -5.24 -6.52
C ASN A 379 -25.15 -3.73 -6.35
N ASN A 380 -25.09 -3.23 -5.12
CA ASN A 380 -25.25 -1.82 -4.83
C ASN A 380 -24.06 -1.00 -5.33
N TYR A 381 -22.85 -1.47 -5.02
CA TYR A 381 -21.62 -0.79 -5.41
C TYR A 381 -21.47 -0.71 -6.94
N ASP A 382 -21.72 -1.82 -7.63
CA ASP A 382 -21.62 -1.90 -9.09
C ASP A 382 -22.60 -0.94 -9.77
N ARG A 383 -23.86 -0.86 -9.26
CA ARG A 383 -24.87 0.08 -9.75
C ARG A 383 -24.44 1.54 -9.55
N ILE A 384 -23.92 1.87 -8.36
CA ILE A 384 -23.41 3.20 -8.05
C ILE A 384 -22.21 3.56 -8.93
N LEU A 385 -21.25 2.64 -9.08
CA LEU A 385 -20.09 2.85 -9.92
C LEU A 385 -20.48 3.08 -11.38
N ARG A 386 -21.38 2.24 -11.94
CA ARG A 386 -21.89 2.40 -13.30
C ARG A 386 -22.53 3.78 -13.51
N LYS A 387 -23.38 4.22 -12.57
CA LYS A 387 -23.99 5.56 -12.63
C LYS A 387 -22.92 6.65 -12.66
N ARG A 388 -21.94 6.60 -11.74
CA ARG A 388 -20.86 7.60 -11.68
C ARG A 388 -20.01 7.64 -12.97
N LEU A 389 -19.74 6.50 -13.57
CA LEU A 389 -19.00 6.43 -14.83
C LEU A 389 -19.83 6.97 -16.01
N SER A 390 -21.16 6.71 -16.06
CA SER A 390 -22.03 7.22 -17.14
C SER A 390 -22.27 8.74 -17.06
N GLU A 391 -22.09 9.35 -15.89
CA GLU A 391 -22.27 10.79 -15.66
C GLU A 391 -20.93 11.57 -15.78
N ALA A 392 -19.79 10.89 -15.83
CA ALA A 392 -18.48 11.51 -15.89
C ALA A 392 -18.09 11.89 -17.33
N ASN A 393 -17.47 13.06 -17.49
CA ASN A 393 -16.96 13.51 -18.79
C ASN A 393 -15.59 12.87 -19.12
N GLU A 394 -15.36 12.53 -20.39
CA GLU A 394 -14.07 11.97 -20.80
C GLU A 394 -13.02 13.09 -20.99
N ILE A 395 -11.79 12.84 -20.50
CA ILE A 395 -10.62 13.68 -20.71
C ILE A 395 -9.48 12.83 -21.27
N SER A 396 -8.55 13.47 -21.98
CA SER A 396 -7.43 12.76 -22.59
C SER A 396 -6.33 12.40 -21.58
N VAL A 397 -5.49 11.42 -21.93
CA VAL A 397 -4.30 11.08 -21.13
C VAL A 397 -3.35 12.26 -21.04
N GLU A 398 -3.20 13.03 -22.12
CA GLU A 398 -2.35 14.22 -22.18
C GLU A 398 -2.82 15.32 -21.21
N MET A 399 -4.12 15.49 -21.05
CA MET A 399 -4.67 16.44 -20.06
C MET A 399 -4.27 16.04 -18.64
N VAL A 400 -4.38 14.75 -18.31
CA VAL A 400 -3.95 14.25 -16.99
C VAL A 400 -2.44 14.37 -16.81
N GLU A 401 -1.64 14.07 -17.82
CA GLU A 401 -0.17 14.21 -17.76
C GLU A 401 0.29 15.64 -17.51
N ASN A 402 -0.40 16.60 -18.08
CA ASN A 402 -0.12 18.01 -17.89
C ASN A 402 -0.82 18.61 -16.66
N LEU A 403 -1.50 17.78 -15.87
CA LEU A 403 -2.30 18.18 -14.71
C LEU A 403 -3.39 19.20 -15.06
N LEU A 404 -3.90 19.14 -16.29
CA LEU A 404 -4.97 19.99 -16.79
C LEU A 404 -6.31 19.28 -16.56
N VAL A 405 -7.17 19.90 -15.77
CA VAL A 405 -8.57 19.48 -15.65
C VAL A 405 -9.47 20.64 -15.99
N PRO A 406 -10.59 20.41 -16.69
CA PRO A 406 -11.59 21.44 -16.86
C PRO A 406 -12.11 21.90 -15.49
N SER A 407 -12.63 23.14 -15.42
CA SER A 407 -13.04 23.74 -14.14
C SER A 407 -13.94 22.82 -13.31
N ALA A 408 -13.69 22.89 -12.08
CA ALA A 408 -13.82 21.98 -10.98
C ALA A 408 -15.20 21.55 -10.62
N GLU A 409 -16.00 20.84 -11.05
CA GLU A 409 -17.18 20.32 -10.31
C GLU A 409 -17.68 18.95 -10.81
N ASN A 410 -17.06 18.46 -11.85
CA ASN A 410 -17.46 17.20 -12.48
C ASN A 410 -16.49 16.07 -12.15
N SER A 411 -16.98 14.86 -12.21
CA SER A 411 -16.14 13.68 -12.30
C SER A 411 -15.67 13.46 -13.73
N TYR A 412 -14.46 12.95 -13.91
CA TYR A 412 -13.89 12.70 -15.23
C TYR A 412 -13.44 11.28 -15.40
N ILE A 413 -13.54 10.78 -16.62
CA ILE A 413 -12.98 9.50 -17.06
C ILE A 413 -11.72 9.77 -17.89
N VAL A 414 -10.66 9.02 -17.64
CA VAL A 414 -9.51 8.90 -18.51
C VAL A 414 -9.33 7.44 -18.92
N VAL A 415 -9.32 7.17 -20.24
CA VAL A 415 -9.24 5.80 -20.77
C VAL A 415 -7.78 5.40 -20.97
N TYR A 416 -7.40 4.21 -20.46
CA TYR A 416 -6.10 3.60 -20.75
C TYR A 416 -6.25 2.27 -21.50
N ARG A 417 -5.44 2.06 -22.53
CA ARG A 417 -5.46 0.89 -23.42
C ARG A 417 -4.29 -0.05 -23.18
N THR A 418 -3.22 0.48 -22.59
CA THR A 418 -1.96 -0.24 -22.42
C THR A 418 -1.35 0.03 -21.04
N PRO A 419 -0.47 -0.85 -20.54
CA PRO A 419 0.31 -0.57 -19.32
C PRO A 419 1.13 0.72 -19.43
N ARG A 420 1.58 1.09 -20.62
CA ARG A 420 2.34 2.33 -20.85
C ARG A 420 1.47 3.55 -20.60
N GLU A 421 0.24 3.58 -21.12
CA GLU A 421 -0.71 4.68 -20.90
C GLU A 421 -1.10 4.77 -19.43
N TYR A 422 -1.44 3.65 -18.78
CA TYR A 422 -1.69 3.65 -17.34
C TYR A 422 -0.50 4.24 -16.55
N ARG A 423 0.73 3.84 -16.87
CA ARG A 423 1.94 4.35 -16.18
C ARG A 423 2.19 5.83 -16.44
N ARG A 424 1.81 6.36 -17.61
CA ARG A 424 1.86 7.80 -17.90
C ARG A 424 0.93 8.55 -16.95
N ILE A 425 -0.34 8.15 -16.90
CA ILE A 425 -1.34 8.70 -15.96
C ILE A 425 -0.82 8.61 -14.52
N ALA A 426 -0.45 7.41 -14.08
CA ALA A 426 -0.05 7.15 -12.71
C ALA A 426 1.17 7.99 -12.26
N ARG A 427 2.17 8.16 -13.13
CA ARG A 427 3.35 8.99 -12.83
C ARG A 427 3.03 10.47 -12.71
N ALA A 428 2.16 10.97 -13.57
CA ALA A 428 1.79 12.38 -13.58
C ALA A 428 1.15 12.80 -12.25
N VAL A 429 0.27 11.97 -11.72
CA VAL A 429 -0.50 12.28 -10.51
C VAL A 429 0.08 11.67 -9.22
N GLY A 430 1.07 10.79 -9.31
CA GLY A 430 1.70 10.17 -8.15
C GLY A 430 1.09 8.85 -7.67
N LEU A 431 0.26 8.18 -8.49
CA LEU A 431 -0.21 6.82 -8.24
C LEU A 431 0.92 5.79 -8.33
N MET A 432 0.75 4.65 -7.71
CA MET A 432 1.65 3.51 -7.90
C MET A 432 1.55 2.97 -9.32
N ILE A 433 2.71 2.75 -9.93
CA ILE A 433 2.85 2.43 -11.36
C ILE A 433 2.88 0.93 -11.65
N ASP A 434 2.97 0.10 -10.64
CA ASP A 434 3.09 -1.35 -10.81
C ASP A 434 1.72 -2.00 -11.07
N ILE A 435 1.78 -3.06 -11.84
CA ILE A 435 0.63 -3.92 -12.18
C ILE A 435 0.98 -5.32 -11.68
N ARG A 436 0.01 -6.01 -11.06
CA ARG A 436 0.15 -7.38 -10.57
C ARG A 436 -1.04 -8.21 -11.01
N SER A 437 -0.80 -9.37 -11.58
CA SER A 437 -1.85 -10.22 -12.15
C SER A 437 -2.76 -9.47 -13.12
N GLY A 438 -2.18 -8.55 -13.89
CA GLY A 438 -2.89 -7.66 -14.81
C GLY A 438 -3.61 -6.48 -14.15
N MET A 439 -3.60 -6.38 -12.82
CA MET A 439 -4.35 -5.37 -12.07
C MET A 439 -3.48 -4.19 -11.66
N PRO A 440 -3.85 -2.96 -11.99
CA PRO A 440 -3.35 -1.76 -11.31
C PRO A 440 -3.73 -1.77 -9.82
N ARG A 441 -2.90 -1.14 -8.99
CA ARG A 441 -3.22 -1.01 -7.56
C ARG A 441 -4.51 -0.24 -7.35
N THR A 442 -5.30 -0.68 -6.38
CA THR A 442 -6.63 -0.15 -6.01
C THR A 442 -7.73 -0.34 -7.06
N ALA A 443 -7.44 -1.00 -8.17
CA ALA A 443 -8.42 -1.19 -9.24
C ALA A 443 -9.62 -2.03 -8.80
N TYR A 444 -10.81 -1.66 -9.30
CA TYR A 444 -12.03 -2.46 -9.25
C TYR A 444 -12.65 -2.48 -10.66
N TYR A 445 -12.80 -3.64 -11.27
CA TYR A 445 -13.07 -3.79 -12.72
C TYR A 445 -12.07 -3.01 -13.59
N GLY A 446 -10.82 -2.88 -13.15
CA GLY A 446 -9.81 -2.05 -13.83
C GLY A 446 -9.91 -0.56 -13.51
N VAL A 447 -10.98 -0.08 -12.92
CA VAL A 447 -11.18 1.33 -12.57
C VAL A 447 -10.29 1.72 -11.39
N VAL A 448 -9.38 2.67 -11.60
CA VAL A 448 -8.57 3.30 -10.55
C VAL A 448 -9.10 4.70 -10.29
N THR A 449 -9.52 4.95 -9.04
CA THR A 449 -10.14 6.21 -8.62
C THR A 449 -9.18 7.07 -7.82
N PHE A 450 -9.04 8.35 -8.17
CA PHE A 450 -8.16 9.30 -7.49
C PHE A 450 -8.68 10.74 -7.61
N LEU A 451 -8.06 11.67 -6.89
CA LEU A 451 -8.27 13.11 -7.09
C LEU A 451 -7.20 13.71 -8.02
N LEU A 452 -7.60 14.70 -8.80
CA LEU A 452 -6.72 15.64 -9.45
C LEU A 452 -7.25 17.06 -9.18
N GLY A 453 -6.55 17.80 -8.34
CA GLY A 453 -7.10 19.02 -7.74
C GLY A 453 -8.31 18.68 -6.84
N VAL A 454 -9.47 19.21 -7.18
CA VAL A 454 -10.75 18.94 -6.49
C VAL A 454 -11.65 17.99 -7.27
N SER A 455 -11.23 17.57 -8.46
CA SER A 455 -12.03 16.71 -9.35
C SER A 455 -11.76 15.23 -9.09
N ARG A 456 -12.81 14.41 -9.10
CA ARG A 456 -12.71 12.95 -9.00
C ARG A 456 -12.43 12.38 -10.39
N ILE A 457 -11.32 11.65 -10.53
CA ILE A 457 -10.91 11.03 -11.79
C ILE A 457 -11.07 9.50 -11.67
N TYR A 458 -11.60 8.90 -12.73
CA TYR A 458 -11.69 7.46 -12.92
C TYR A 458 -10.80 7.08 -14.11
N ALA A 459 -9.61 6.50 -13.84
CA ALA A 459 -8.83 5.86 -14.91
C ALA A 459 -9.45 4.49 -15.18
N ILE A 460 -9.96 4.27 -16.41
CA ILE A 460 -10.70 3.06 -16.78
C ILE A 460 -10.02 2.32 -17.93
N PRO A 461 -10.05 0.96 -17.96
CA PRO A 461 -9.58 0.22 -19.12
C PRO A 461 -10.50 0.43 -20.32
N ALA A 462 -9.94 0.44 -21.54
CA ALA A 462 -10.73 0.62 -22.76
C ALA A 462 -11.87 -0.39 -22.90
N ALA A 463 -11.64 -1.64 -22.53
CA ALA A 463 -12.67 -2.69 -22.57
C ALA A 463 -13.92 -2.36 -21.73
N LEU A 464 -13.76 -1.58 -20.65
CA LEU A 464 -14.89 -1.13 -19.82
C LEU A 464 -15.56 0.10 -20.46
N ASN A 465 -14.78 0.99 -21.06
CA ASN A 465 -15.32 2.16 -21.77
C ASN A 465 -16.22 1.77 -22.96
N GLU A 466 -15.86 0.69 -23.65
CA GLU A 466 -16.63 0.16 -24.77
C GLU A 466 -17.94 -0.52 -24.33
N ASN A 467 -18.01 -0.99 -23.08
CA ASN A 467 -19.19 -1.66 -22.53
C ASN A 467 -19.41 -1.32 -21.06
N LEU A 468 -20.20 -0.30 -20.78
CA LEU A 468 -20.58 0.09 -19.43
C LEU A 468 -21.49 -0.91 -18.72
N ASP A 469 -21.96 -1.97 -19.40
CA ASP A 469 -22.68 -3.08 -18.75
C ASP A 469 -21.71 -4.14 -18.16
N PHE A 470 -20.66 -3.67 -17.53
CA PHE A 470 -19.63 -4.51 -16.91
C PHE A 470 -20.17 -5.37 -15.75
N ILE A 471 -21.32 -5.01 -15.20
CA ILE A 471 -21.95 -5.69 -14.05
C ILE A 471 -22.25 -7.16 -14.36
N SER A 472 -22.60 -7.47 -15.61
CA SER A 472 -22.90 -8.83 -16.07
C SER A 472 -21.66 -9.72 -16.27
N GLN A 473 -20.45 -9.12 -16.23
CA GLN A 473 -19.20 -9.82 -16.46
C GLN A 473 -18.40 -10.04 -15.16
N PRO A 474 -17.58 -11.11 -15.08
CA PRO A 474 -16.63 -11.27 -14.00
C PRO A 474 -15.56 -10.18 -14.07
N SER A 475 -15.12 -9.66 -12.93
CA SER A 475 -14.11 -8.58 -12.91
C SER A 475 -12.78 -8.98 -13.57
N SER A 476 -12.46 -10.28 -13.61
CA SER A 476 -11.30 -10.81 -14.31
C SER A 476 -11.28 -10.54 -15.81
N ALA A 477 -12.44 -10.31 -16.45
CA ALA A 477 -12.53 -9.97 -17.87
C ALA A 477 -11.86 -8.63 -18.23
N PHE A 478 -11.64 -7.76 -17.23
CA PHE A 478 -11.05 -6.44 -17.40
C PHE A 478 -9.55 -6.39 -17.11
N TYR A 479 -8.91 -7.54 -16.87
CA TYR A 479 -7.50 -7.64 -16.52
C TYR A 479 -6.74 -8.53 -17.51
N ASN A 480 -5.66 -7.99 -18.05
CA ASN A 480 -4.77 -8.72 -18.93
C ASN A 480 -3.49 -9.12 -18.17
N THR A 481 -3.31 -10.40 -17.86
CA THR A 481 -2.15 -10.93 -17.12
C THR A 481 -0.82 -10.73 -17.84
N ASP A 482 -0.82 -10.60 -19.19
CA ASP A 482 0.40 -10.28 -19.95
C ASP A 482 0.94 -8.89 -19.61
N TRP A 483 0.12 -8.03 -19.03
CA TRP A 483 0.55 -6.70 -18.58
C TRP A 483 1.62 -6.76 -17.49
N ASP A 484 1.70 -7.83 -16.73
CA ASP A 484 2.77 -8.04 -15.75
C ASP A 484 4.13 -8.13 -16.45
N LYS A 485 4.21 -8.91 -17.55
CA LYS A 485 5.42 -9.02 -18.37
C LYS A 485 5.74 -7.69 -19.05
N MET A 486 4.74 -7.05 -19.64
CA MET A 486 4.91 -5.74 -20.29
C MET A 486 5.41 -4.67 -19.31
N THR A 487 4.87 -4.64 -18.09
CA THR A 487 5.29 -3.69 -17.04
C THR A 487 6.73 -3.95 -16.63
N ARG A 488 7.13 -5.21 -16.43
CA ARG A 488 8.52 -5.58 -16.13
C ARG A 488 9.47 -5.18 -17.26
N TYR A 489 9.03 -5.36 -18.51
CA TYR A 489 9.81 -4.92 -19.67
C TYR A 489 9.96 -3.40 -19.71
N LEU A 490 8.92 -2.63 -19.40
CA LEU A 490 9.00 -1.17 -19.29
C LEU A 490 9.99 -0.75 -18.18
N ASP A 491 9.98 -1.42 -17.04
CA ASP A 491 10.96 -1.16 -15.96
C ASP A 491 12.39 -1.47 -16.41
N PHE A 492 12.58 -2.54 -17.16
CA PHE A 492 13.87 -2.89 -17.74
C PHE A 492 14.35 -1.80 -18.72
N GLN A 493 13.48 -1.38 -19.65
CA GLN A 493 13.80 -0.32 -20.61
C GLN A 493 14.20 0.98 -19.88
N GLU A 494 13.42 1.42 -18.93
CA GLU A 494 13.67 2.64 -18.15
C GLU A 494 14.95 2.57 -17.31
N THR A 495 15.29 1.37 -16.85
CA THR A 495 16.50 1.17 -16.05
C THR A 495 17.77 1.15 -16.89
N TYR A 496 17.74 0.52 -18.06
CA TYR A 496 18.95 0.19 -18.80
C TYR A 496 19.01 0.78 -20.21
N CYS A 497 17.89 1.00 -20.88
CA CYS A 497 17.81 1.42 -22.27
C CYS A 497 17.37 2.89 -22.38
N ARG A 498 18.24 3.79 -21.94
CA ARG A 498 18.00 5.24 -21.96
C ARG A 498 19.30 6.01 -22.24
N PRO A 499 19.23 7.29 -22.64
CA PRO A 499 20.40 8.13 -22.79
C PRO A 499 21.36 8.05 -21.61
N GLY A 500 22.66 7.93 -21.86
CA GLY A 500 23.70 7.72 -20.84
C GLY A 500 23.85 6.28 -20.31
N LYS A 501 23.04 5.34 -20.84
CA LYS A 501 23.14 3.90 -20.56
C LYS A 501 23.34 3.13 -21.87
N PHE A 502 22.42 2.25 -22.22
CA PHE A 502 22.41 1.52 -23.49
C PHE A 502 21.40 2.14 -24.44
N THR A 503 21.80 2.39 -25.70
CA THR A 503 20.98 3.06 -26.71
C THR A 503 20.64 2.18 -27.91
N GLY A 504 21.09 0.91 -27.91
CA GLY A 504 20.73 -0.07 -28.93
C GLY A 504 19.34 -0.69 -28.73
N ALA A 505 19.04 -1.74 -29.49
CA ALA A 505 17.77 -2.47 -29.34
C ALA A 505 17.64 -3.06 -27.92
N CYS A 506 16.60 -2.61 -27.22
CA CYS A 506 16.36 -2.95 -25.81
C CYS A 506 15.63 -4.31 -25.69
N ASP A 507 16.32 -5.36 -26.02
CA ASP A 507 15.85 -6.74 -25.87
C ASP A 507 16.86 -7.50 -25.01
N PRO A 508 16.46 -8.15 -23.90
CA PRO A 508 17.35 -8.99 -23.08
C PRO A 508 18.10 -10.05 -23.87
N ASN A 509 17.59 -10.46 -25.03
CA ASN A 509 18.23 -11.42 -25.93
C ASN A 509 19.20 -10.79 -26.92
N ASN A 510 19.19 -9.45 -27.08
CA ASN A 510 20.07 -8.75 -28.03
C ASN A 510 21.55 -8.98 -27.68
N PRO A 511 22.40 -9.43 -28.63
CA PRO A 511 23.82 -9.65 -28.41
C PRO A 511 24.58 -8.41 -27.93
N GLU A 512 24.28 -7.23 -28.48
CA GLU A 512 24.92 -5.97 -28.10
C GLU A 512 24.59 -5.59 -26.65
N LEU A 513 23.33 -5.77 -26.23
CA LEU A 513 22.90 -5.54 -24.87
C LEU A 513 23.57 -6.54 -23.91
N LYS A 514 23.66 -7.82 -24.30
CA LYS A 514 24.39 -8.85 -23.51
C LYS A 514 25.85 -8.48 -23.32
N GLU A 515 26.52 -8.00 -24.36
CA GLU A 515 27.92 -7.56 -24.28
C GLU A 515 28.08 -6.30 -23.42
N TRP A 516 27.14 -5.35 -23.52
CA TRP A 516 27.11 -4.18 -22.65
C TRP A 516 26.98 -4.57 -21.17
N PHE A 517 26.06 -5.50 -20.83
CA PHE A 517 25.90 -6.02 -19.47
C PHE A 517 27.14 -6.76 -18.98
N LYS A 518 27.82 -7.49 -19.87
CA LYS A 518 29.09 -8.19 -19.58
C LYS A 518 30.19 -7.18 -19.25
N LYS A 519 30.37 -6.14 -20.07
CA LYS A 519 31.33 -5.06 -19.82
C LYS A 519 31.05 -4.32 -18.51
N LYS A 520 29.79 -4.15 -18.12
CA LYS A 520 29.38 -3.53 -16.86
C LYS A 520 29.40 -4.50 -15.66
N ARG A 521 29.79 -5.76 -15.86
CA ARG A 521 29.77 -6.84 -14.83
C ARG A 521 28.37 -7.07 -14.22
N LEU A 522 27.33 -6.93 -15.01
CA LEU A 522 25.93 -7.04 -14.61
C LEU A 522 25.20 -8.25 -15.21
N THR A 523 25.93 -9.25 -15.73
CA THR A 523 25.37 -10.41 -16.46
C THR A 523 24.30 -11.16 -15.62
N LYS A 524 24.54 -11.36 -14.33
CA LYS A 524 23.53 -11.98 -13.44
C LYS A 524 22.22 -11.18 -13.36
N ARG A 525 22.30 -9.85 -13.43
CA ARG A 525 21.10 -8.98 -13.46
C ARG A 525 20.35 -9.12 -14.76
N LEU A 526 21.04 -9.17 -15.91
CA LEU A 526 20.39 -9.38 -17.21
C LEU A 526 19.67 -10.73 -17.24
N GLN A 527 20.29 -11.80 -16.76
CA GLN A 527 19.67 -13.12 -16.67
C GLN A 527 18.40 -13.07 -15.81
N SER A 528 18.47 -12.49 -14.62
CA SER A 528 17.31 -12.34 -13.73
C SER A 528 16.16 -11.57 -14.38
N TRP A 529 16.46 -10.48 -15.12
CA TRP A 529 15.46 -9.74 -15.86
C TRP A 529 14.87 -10.56 -17.03
N GLY A 530 15.72 -11.30 -17.76
CA GLY A 530 15.28 -12.18 -18.83
C GLY A 530 14.27 -13.23 -18.34
N GLU A 531 14.57 -13.89 -17.22
CA GLU A 531 13.68 -14.87 -16.59
C GLU A 531 12.34 -14.22 -16.15
N MET A 532 12.36 -13.02 -15.58
CA MET A 532 11.15 -12.31 -15.16
C MET A 532 10.28 -11.81 -16.32
N ILE A 533 10.88 -11.52 -17.49
CA ILE A 533 10.16 -10.99 -18.66
C ILE A 533 9.59 -12.14 -19.52
N VAL A 534 10.32 -13.26 -19.61
CA VAL A 534 9.95 -14.40 -20.46
C VAL A 534 8.99 -15.35 -19.75
N ASN A 535 9.15 -15.54 -18.45
CA ASN A 535 8.28 -16.40 -17.61
C ASN A 535 7.19 -15.58 -16.93
#